data_3e26ef461d0ecd96fc6e0e04c2535902
#
_entry.id   3e26ef461d0ecd96fc6e0e04c2535902
#
_cell.length_a   1.000
_cell.length_b   1.000
_cell.length_c   1.000
_cell.angle_alpha   90.00
_cell.angle_beta   90.00
_cell.angle_gamma   90.00
#
_symmetry.space_group_name_H-M   'P 1'
#
loop_
_entity.id
_entity.type
_entity.pdbx_description
1 polymer ?
#
loop_
_entity_poly.entity_id
_entity_poly.type
_entity_poly.pdbx_seq_one_letter_code
_entity_poly.pdbx_strand_id
1 'polypeptide(L)'
;MCYGLHQAYDRMAKLGDPLVQINSLLDWEGFRPIAEELYNNKTERGGHPNFDSLLMIKILVLQQWYSLSDQRMERELANNLSFMHFLGFPETIPDSTTIWLFKERLKEKGKLESIWQELQRQLDAKGLTVKEGSIQDATFITSDPGRSGNKPRGDAARTRRSKDGTWAKKGDEFHFGFKLHDKVDIEYGLIRRLEVTTASVHDSQVDLSSEGERVYRDKGYFGSPAKGRSVTMCRATRGHPLSNWDKMRNLQISRIRAPGERPFAVIKTVFKAAHVLVTTIERVKVRMVFTAIAYNLYQLRTLSRACVI
;
A
#
# COMPACT_ATOMS: atom_id res chain seq x y z
N MET A 1 3.01 29.03 21.00
CA MET A 1 3.89 28.56 19.88
C MET A 1 4.85 29.68 19.54
N CYS A 2 6.15 29.43 19.46
CA CYS A 2 7.18 30.47 19.31
C CYS A 2 7.08 31.10 17.89
N TYR A 3 7.15 32.43 17.78
CA TYR A 3 7.06 33.19 16.51
C TYR A 3 8.01 32.67 15.41
N GLY A 4 9.20 32.20 15.78
CA GLY A 4 10.17 31.62 14.86
C GLY A 4 9.76 30.29 14.24
N LEU A 5 8.97 29.46 14.93
CA LEU A 5 8.41 28.19 14.37
C LEU A 5 7.34 28.48 13.32
N HIS A 6 6.53 29.53 13.53
CA HIS A 6 5.52 29.95 12.55
C HIS A 6 6.16 30.40 11.23
N GLN A 7 7.22 31.20 11.29
CA GLN A 7 7.96 31.66 10.12
C GLN A 7 8.65 30.50 9.37
N ALA A 8 9.25 29.56 10.10
CA ALA A 8 9.85 28.36 9.49
C ALA A 8 8.81 27.53 8.78
N TYR A 9 7.63 27.40 9.34
CA TYR A 9 6.50 26.70 8.80
C TYR A 9 5.95 27.35 7.52
N ASP A 10 5.70 28.65 7.53
CA ASP A 10 5.27 29.40 6.35
C ASP A 10 6.28 29.29 5.21
N ARG A 11 7.56 29.22 5.53
CA ARG A 11 8.62 28.99 4.55
C ARG A 11 8.55 27.61 3.93
N MET A 12 8.31 26.55 4.72
CA MET A 12 8.15 25.19 4.22
C MET A 12 6.92 25.07 3.29
N ALA A 13 5.80 25.66 3.69
CA ALA A 13 4.58 25.68 2.88
C ALA A 13 4.83 26.38 1.53
N LYS A 14 5.52 27.53 1.52
CA LYS A 14 5.91 28.28 0.31
C LYS A 14 6.87 27.50 -0.60
N LEU A 15 7.75 26.66 -0.02
CA LEU A 15 8.64 25.77 -0.76
C LEU A 15 7.93 24.53 -1.33
N GLY A 16 6.63 24.38 -1.06
CA GLY A 16 5.81 23.30 -1.63
C GLY A 16 5.99 21.96 -0.94
N ASP A 17 6.21 21.95 0.36
CA ASP A 17 6.28 20.71 1.14
C ASP A 17 5.07 19.81 0.86
N PRO A 18 5.30 18.57 0.38
CA PRO A 18 4.22 17.65 0.08
C PRO A 18 3.36 17.30 1.31
N LEU A 19 3.93 17.28 2.51
CA LEU A 19 3.21 16.91 3.73
C LEU A 19 2.13 17.93 4.10
N VAL A 20 2.38 19.21 3.84
CA VAL A 20 1.37 20.28 4.04
C VAL A 20 0.15 20.01 3.17
N GLN A 21 0.39 19.66 1.90
CA GLN A 21 -0.68 19.41 0.93
C GLN A 21 -1.46 18.14 1.29
N ILE A 22 -0.77 17.02 1.54
CA ILE A 22 -1.45 15.74 1.81
C ILE A 22 -2.20 15.73 3.15
N ASN A 23 -1.80 16.56 4.12
CA ASN A 23 -2.48 16.64 5.40
C ASN A 23 -3.94 17.12 5.26
N SER A 24 -4.22 17.98 4.29
CA SER A 24 -5.56 18.51 4.02
C SER A 24 -6.41 17.63 3.08
N LEU A 25 -5.80 16.61 2.43
CA LEU A 25 -6.50 15.78 1.45
C LEU A 25 -7.43 14.73 2.08
N LEU A 26 -7.17 14.34 3.33
CA LEU A 26 -7.98 13.37 4.06
C LEU A 26 -8.50 13.96 5.36
N ASP A 27 -9.68 13.49 5.78
CA ASP A 27 -10.15 13.61 7.15
C ASP A 27 -9.48 12.53 8.00
N TRP A 28 -8.41 12.92 8.71
CA TRP A 28 -7.66 11.99 9.55
C TRP A 28 -8.48 11.52 10.76
N GLU A 29 -9.39 12.35 11.29
CA GLU A 29 -10.22 11.97 12.43
C GLU A 29 -11.17 10.80 12.10
N GLY A 30 -11.54 10.61 10.85
CA GLY A 30 -12.29 9.44 10.40
C GLY A 30 -11.61 8.10 10.70
N PHE A 31 -10.29 8.09 10.84
CA PHE A 31 -9.53 6.87 11.20
C PHE A 31 -9.47 6.63 12.71
N ARG A 32 -9.77 7.62 13.55
CA ARG A 32 -9.63 7.53 15.01
C ARG A 32 -10.43 6.39 15.63
N PRO A 33 -11.73 6.17 15.33
CA PRO A 33 -12.50 5.10 15.94
C PRO A 33 -11.88 3.72 15.69
N ILE A 34 -11.35 3.50 14.47
CA ILE A 34 -10.73 2.24 14.07
C ILE A 34 -9.39 2.04 14.81
N ALA A 35 -8.62 3.12 14.92
CA ALA A 35 -7.30 3.09 15.53
C ALA A 35 -7.36 2.94 17.06
N GLU A 36 -8.36 3.51 17.73
CA GLU A 36 -8.56 3.37 19.18
C GLU A 36 -8.88 1.94 19.61
N GLU A 37 -9.52 1.15 18.75
CA GLU A 37 -9.78 -0.28 19.02
C GLU A 37 -8.50 -1.13 19.07
N LEU A 38 -7.36 -0.59 18.62
CA LEU A 38 -6.06 -1.27 18.68
C LEU A 38 -5.51 -1.36 20.12
N TYR A 39 -5.99 -0.51 21.03
CA TYR A 39 -5.54 -0.47 22.41
C TYR A 39 -6.52 -1.19 23.34
N ASN A 40 -6.00 -2.16 24.11
CA ASN A 40 -6.79 -2.96 25.06
C ASN A 40 -6.58 -2.59 26.53
N ASN A 41 -5.68 -1.64 26.80
CA ASN A 41 -5.19 -1.35 28.15
C ASN A 41 -5.90 -0.15 28.80
N LYS A 42 -7.18 0.05 28.50
CA LYS A 42 -8.05 0.97 29.25
C LYS A 42 -8.37 0.35 30.62
N THR A 43 -7.35 0.23 31.49
CA THR A 43 -7.53 -0.31 32.85
C THR A 43 -7.34 0.79 33.89
N GLU A 44 -8.12 0.74 34.97
CA GLU A 44 -8.00 1.66 36.09
C GLU A 44 -6.69 1.50 36.91
N ARG A 45 -5.90 0.45 36.61
CA ARG A 45 -4.69 0.10 37.35
C ARG A 45 -3.44 0.93 37.06
N GLY A 46 -3.55 1.96 36.25
CA GLY A 46 -2.40 2.78 35.87
C GLY A 46 -1.47 2.11 34.87
N GLY A 47 -0.52 2.86 34.36
CA GLY A 47 0.46 2.50 33.35
C GLY A 47 0.86 3.72 32.54
N HIS A 48 1.89 3.60 31.70
CA HIS A 48 2.23 4.67 30.76
C HIS A 48 1.05 4.86 29.78
N PRO A 49 0.54 6.10 29.59
CA PRO A 49 -0.54 6.35 28.65
C PRO A 49 -0.13 5.93 27.23
N ASN A 50 -1.11 5.42 26.46
CA ASN A 50 -0.87 5.14 25.06
C ASN A 50 -0.60 6.41 24.27
N PHE A 51 0.23 6.30 23.25
CA PHE A 51 0.30 7.35 22.23
C PHE A 51 -1.06 7.50 21.54
N ASP A 52 -1.37 8.70 21.09
CA ASP A 52 -2.55 8.96 20.29
C ASP A 52 -2.59 8.00 19.08
N SER A 53 -3.70 7.31 18.92
CA SER A 53 -3.84 6.28 17.90
C SER A 53 -3.78 6.85 16.48
N LEU A 54 -4.29 8.07 16.28
CA LEU A 54 -4.23 8.77 15.02
C LEU A 54 -2.81 9.23 14.68
N LEU A 55 -2.06 9.70 15.68
CA LEU A 55 -0.63 9.99 15.56
C LEU A 55 0.11 8.77 15.00
N MET A 56 -0.16 7.58 15.54
CA MET A 56 0.47 6.34 15.11
C MET A 56 0.12 5.97 13.66
N ILE A 57 -1.13 6.15 13.23
CA ILE A 57 -1.55 5.96 11.82
C ILE A 57 -0.77 6.91 10.89
N LYS A 58 -0.70 8.19 11.22
CA LYS A 58 0.06 9.19 10.46
C LYS A 58 1.56 8.85 10.38
N ILE A 59 2.14 8.37 11.46
CA ILE A 59 3.54 7.90 11.49
C ILE A 59 3.76 6.75 10.51
N LEU A 60 2.86 5.77 10.44
CA LEU A 60 2.99 4.68 9.47
C LEU A 60 2.86 5.15 8.02
N VAL A 61 2.04 6.15 7.74
CA VAL A 61 1.97 6.77 6.41
C VAL A 61 3.30 7.48 6.08
N LEU A 62 3.84 8.29 6.99
CA LEU A 62 5.15 8.94 6.82
C LEU A 62 6.26 7.91 6.59
N GLN A 63 6.23 6.81 7.34
CA GLN A 63 7.22 5.74 7.23
C GLN A 63 7.27 5.14 5.83
N GLN A 64 6.11 4.93 5.18
CA GLN A 64 6.07 4.43 3.82
C GLN A 64 6.38 5.53 2.78
N TRP A 65 5.90 6.74 3.00
CA TRP A 65 6.15 7.88 2.11
C TRP A 65 7.65 8.15 1.92
N TYR A 66 8.44 8.04 3.00
CA TYR A 66 9.88 8.28 3.00
C TYR A 66 10.71 6.98 3.04
N SER A 67 10.07 5.82 3.01
CA SER A 67 10.74 4.50 3.08
C SER A 67 11.68 4.35 4.27
N LEU A 68 11.20 4.71 5.46
CA LEU A 68 12.00 4.70 6.69
C LEU A 68 11.85 3.39 7.46
N SER A 69 12.95 2.93 8.08
CA SER A 69 12.90 1.90 9.13
C SER A 69 12.32 2.49 10.43
N ASP A 70 11.91 1.64 11.37
CA ASP A 70 11.38 2.09 12.66
C ASP A 70 12.38 2.98 13.41
N GLN A 71 13.65 2.57 13.48
CA GLN A 71 14.72 3.34 14.10
C GLN A 71 14.99 4.67 13.38
N ARG A 72 14.90 4.68 12.05
CA ARG A 72 15.09 5.92 11.30
C ARG A 72 13.89 6.82 11.46
N MET A 73 12.67 6.27 11.53
CA MET A 73 11.47 7.04 11.79
C MET A 73 11.53 7.76 13.14
N GLU A 74 11.94 7.08 14.22
CA GLU A 74 12.17 7.67 15.52
C GLU A 74 13.12 8.88 15.46
N ARG A 75 14.23 8.77 14.74
CA ARG A 75 15.20 9.88 14.57
C ARG A 75 14.60 11.04 13.77
N GLU A 76 13.90 10.75 12.70
CA GLU A 76 13.26 11.78 11.87
C GLU A 76 12.15 12.51 12.63
N LEU A 77 11.39 11.81 13.48
CA LEU A 77 10.40 12.43 14.35
C LEU A 77 11.01 13.46 15.30
N ALA A 78 12.23 13.22 15.78
CA ALA A 78 12.93 14.16 16.67
C ALA A 78 13.52 15.39 15.94
N ASN A 79 13.86 15.25 14.65
CA ASN A 79 14.69 16.24 13.95
C ASN A 79 13.98 16.95 12.78
N ASN A 80 12.87 16.39 12.28
CA ASN A 80 12.24 16.89 11.06
C ASN A 80 11.01 17.73 11.37
N LEU A 81 11.13 19.04 11.15
CA LEU A 81 10.06 20.00 11.39
C LEU A 81 8.80 19.73 10.55
N SER A 82 8.97 19.27 9.31
CA SER A 82 7.86 18.92 8.43
C SER A 82 7.04 17.74 8.98
N PHE A 83 7.74 16.74 9.53
CA PHE A 83 7.08 15.59 10.19
C PHE A 83 6.32 16.04 11.44
N MET A 84 6.96 16.85 12.29
CA MET A 84 6.32 17.38 13.50
C MET A 84 5.07 18.18 13.17
N HIS A 85 5.13 19.00 12.12
CA HIS A 85 3.94 19.72 11.65
C HIS A 85 2.83 18.78 11.15
N PHE A 86 3.16 17.81 10.29
CA PHE A 86 2.19 16.83 9.77
C PHE A 86 1.49 16.06 10.91
N LEU A 87 2.19 15.84 12.01
CA LEU A 87 1.71 15.15 13.21
C LEU A 87 0.98 16.07 14.21
N GLY A 88 0.98 17.39 13.99
CA GLY A 88 0.33 18.35 14.88
C GLY A 88 1.16 18.74 16.12
N PHE A 89 2.49 18.63 16.04
CA PHE A 89 3.44 18.95 17.12
C PHE A 89 3.15 18.20 18.44
N PRO A 90 3.17 16.86 18.43
CA PRO A 90 2.96 16.08 19.64
C PRO A 90 4.04 16.42 20.69
N GLU A 91 3.66 16.45 21.97
CA GLU A 91 4.59 16.68 23.07
C GLU A 91 5.59 15.56 23.25
N THR A 92 5.15 14.32 22.96
CA THR A 92 5.98 13.12 23.04
C THR A 92 5.94 12.38 21.72
N ILE A 93 7.08 11.80 21.34
CA ILE A 93 7.23 10.99 20.14
C ILE A 93 7.45 9.51 20.51
N PRO A 94 6.89 8.56 19.74
CA PRO A 94 7.12 7.14 19.99
C PRO A 94 8.53 6.72 19.59
N ASP A 95 9.08 5.80 20.35
CA ASP A 95 10.32 5.09 20.01
C ASP A 95 10.07 4.02 18.92
N SER A 96 11.13 3.46 18.38
CA SER A 96 11.07 2.43 17.35
C SER A 96 10.36 1.15 17.79
N THR A 97 10.45 0.81 19.07
CA THR A 97 9.76 -0.36 19.65
C THR A 97 8.26 -0.14 19.69
N THR A 98 7.81 1.06 20.07
CA THR A 98 6.40 1.46 20.08
C THR A 98 5.81 1.44 18.67
N ILE A 99 6.54 1.96 17.67
CA ILE A 99 6.13 1.92 16.28
C ILE A 99 5.98 0.47 15.80
N TRP A 100 6.94 -0.39 16.14
CA TRP A 100 6.87 -1.82 15.81
C TRP A 100 5.68 -2.50 16.48
N LEU A 101 5.46 -2.30 17.80
CA LEU A 101 4.34 -2.86 18.53
C LEU A 101 2.98 -2.42 17.94
N PHE A 102 2.86 -1.19 17.50
CA PHE A 102 1.63 -0.71 16.88
C PHE A 102 1.31 -1.48 15.58
N LYS A 103 2.34 -1.77 14.75
CA LYS A 103 2.18 -2.61 13.55
C LYS A 103 1.77 -4.05 13.90
N GLU A 104 2.34 -4.63 14.96
CA GLU A 104 1.94 -5.96 15.42
C GLU A 104 0.47 -5.97 15.89
N ARG A 105 0.02 -4.95 16.63
CA ARG A 105 -1.39 -4.80 17.02
C ARG A 105 -2.33 -4.69 15.82
N LEU A 106 -1.95 -3.91 14.79
CA LEU A 106 -2.72 -3.83 13.54
C LEU A 106 -2.92 -5.21 12.89
N LYS A 107 -1.84 -5.98 12.84
CA LYS A 107 -1.86 -7.36 12.33
C LYS A 107 -2.77 -8.25 13.17
N GLU A 108 -2.59 -8.28 14.49
CA GLU A 108 -3.30 -9.15 15.41
C GLU A 108 -4.80 -8.85 15.49
N LYS A 109 -5.17 -7.58 15.40
CA LYS A 109 -6.56 -7.14 15.45
C LYS A 109 -7.27 -7.19 14.09
N GLY A 110 -6.56 -7.45 12.99
CA GLY A 110 -7.13 -7.50 11.65
C GLY A 110 -7.75 -6.18 11.17
N LYS A 111 -7.30 -5.03 11.68
CA LYS A 111 -7.89 -3.72 11.39
C LYS A 111 -7.42 -3.05 10.10
N LEU A 112 -6.54 -3.70 9.36
CA LEU A 112 -6.02 -3.15 8.08
C LEU A 112 -7.12 -2.92 7.06
N GLU A 113 -8.07 -3.87 6.95
CA GLU A 113 -9.19 -3.74 6.03
C GLU A 113 -10.10 -2.56 6.41
N SER A 114 -10.40 -2.36 7.70
CA SER A 114 -11.22 -1.24 8.16
C SER A 114 -10.56 0.12 7.86
N ILE A 115 -9.23 0.22 8.06
CA ILE A 115 -8.46 1.42 7.68
C ILE A 115 -8.53 1.66 6.17
N TRP A 116 -8.39 0.59 5.37
CA TRP A 116 -8.49 0.69 3.92
C TRP A 116 -9.88 1.14 3.47
N GLN A 117 -10.93 0.58 4.04
CA GLN A 117 -12.32 0.93 3.73
C GLN A 117 -12.64 2.39 4.09
N GLU A 118 -12.12 2.90 5.22
CA GLU A 118 -12.29 4.32 5.58
C GLU A 118 -11.63 5.23 4.53
N LEU A 119 -10.43 4.90 4.06
CA LEU A 119 -9.82 5.63 2.95
C LEU A 119 -10.74 5.62 1.71
N GLN A 120 -11.26 4.44 1.31
CA GLN A 120 -12.14 4.34 0.14
C GLN A 120 -13.42 5.14 0.31
N ARG A 121 -14.04 5.11 1.50
CA ARG A 121 -15.21 5.92 1.83
C ARG A 121 -14.95 7.41 1.64
N GLN A 122 -13.78 7.90 2.07
CA GLN A 122 -13.40 9.30 1.90
C GLN A 122 -13.16 9.67 0.43
N LEU A 123 -12.56 8.76 -0.35
CA LEU A 123 -12.38 8.95 -1.79
C LEU A 123 -13.73 9.06 -2.50
N ASP A 124 -14.67 8.18 -2.17
CA ASP A 124 -16.01 8.17 -2.75
C ASP A 124 -16.81 9.42 -2.35
N ALA A 125 -16.68 9.89 -1.10
CA ALA A 125 -17.28 11.14 -0.61
C ALA A 125 -16.77 12.39 -1.36
N LYS A 126 -15.56 12.33 -1.91
CA LYS A 126 -15.00 13.37 -2.80
C LYS A 126 -15.43 13.23 -4.26
N GLY A 127 -16.33 12.30 -4.59
CA GLY A 127 -16.79 12.04 -5.95
C GLY A 127 -15.80 11.24 -6.81
N LEU A 128 -14.73 10.73 -6.22
CA LEU A 128 -13.72 9.93 -6.91
C LEU A 128 -14.15 8.46 -6.98
N THR A 129 -15.31 8.17 -7.53
CA THR A 129 -15.85 6.80 -7.67
C THR A 129 -15.38 6.15 -8.95
N VAL A 130 -15.39 4.81 -9.01
CA VAL A 130 -15.08 4.07 -10.24
C VAL A 130 -16.21 4.26 -11.26
N LYS A 131 -15.92 4.88 -12.41
CA LYS A 131 -16.91 5.18 -13.47
C LYS A 131 -16.70 4.32 -14.72
N GLU A 132 -15.50 4.31 -15.26
CA GLU A 132 -15.17 3.64 -16.53
C GLU A 132 -14.74 2.18 -16.38
N GLY A 133 -14.52 1.75 -15.15
CA GLY A 133 -14.02 0.42 -14.79
C GLY A 133 -12.64 0.47 -14.14
N SER A 134 -12.07 -0.69 -13.98
CA SER A 134 -10.78 -0.84 -13.29
C SER A 134 -9.81 -1.73 -14.04
N ILE A 135 -8.55 -1.61 -13.67
CA ILE A 135 -7.44 -2.44 -14.13
C ILE A 135 -7.02 -3.32 -12.96
N GLN A 136 -6.94 -4.63 -13.17
CA GLN A 136 -6.39 -5.54 -12.18
C GLN A 136 -5.07 -6.11 -12.70
N ASP A 137 -4.03 -6.03 -11.88
CA ASP A 137 -2.71 -6.54 -12.19
C ASP A 137 -1.97 -7.01 -10.93
N ALA A 138 -0.78 -7.60 -11.09
CA ALA A 138 0.04 -8.09 -10.00
C ALA A 138 1.53 -7.83 -10.26
N THR A 139 2.25 -7.57 -9.17
CA THR A 139 3.70 -7.38 -9.23
C THR A 139 4.42 -8.12 -8.12
N PHE A 140 5.65 -8.58 -8.40
CA PHE A 140 6.50 -9.18 -7.38
C PHE A 140 7.03 -8.15 -6.39
N ILE A 141 6.98 -8.54 -5.11
CA ILE A 141 7.64 -7.88 -3.99
C ILE A 141 8.65 -8.89 -3.45
N THR A 142 9.92 -8.62 -3.67
CA THR A 142 10.98 -9.54 -3.30
C THR A 142 11.27 -9.52 -1.80
N SER A 143 11.80 -10.60 -1.28
CA SER A 143 12.27 -10.71 0.11
C SER A 143 13.55 -11.54 0.18
N ASP A 144 14.18 -11.56 1.34
CA ASP A 144 15.43 -12.31 1.55
C ASP A 144 15.15 -13.83 1.57
N PRO A 145 15.67 -14.60 0.60
CA PRO A 145 15.55 -16.07 0.60
C PRO A 145 16.43 -16.73 1.64
N GLY A 146 17.34 -15.99 2.29
CA GLY A 146 18.38 -16.53 3.18
C GLY A 146 19.46 -17.28 2.42
N ARG A 147 20.45 -17.77 3.15
CA ARG A 147 21.50 -18.63 2.58
C ARG A 147 21.02 -20.08 2.55
N SER A 148 21.29 -20.78 1.44
CA SER A 148 21.15 -22.24 1.40
C SER A 148 22.23 -22.85 2.30
N GLY A 149 21.84 -23.51 3.37
CA GLY A 149 22.76 -24.18 4.31
C GLY A 149 21.99 -25.13 5.22
N ASN A 150 22.66 -26.18 5.69
CA ASN A 150 22.10 -27.25 6.52
C ASN A 150 21.71 -26.85 7.95
N LYS A 151 21.50 -25.58 8.23
CA LYS A 151 21.09 -25.14 9.57
C LYS A 151 19.59 -25.34 9.77
N PRO A 152 19.15 -25.75 10.98
CA PRO A 152 17.76 -26.04 11.26
C PRO A 152 16.89 -24.81 10.92
N ARG A 153 15.81 -25.08 10.20
CA ARG A 153 14.80 -24.12 9.78
C ARG A 153 13.61 -24.33 10.69
N GLY A 154 13.33 -23.40 11.55
CA GLY A 154 12.16 -23.46 12.43
C GLY A 154 11.96 -22.11 13.10
N ASP A 155 10.95 -22.00 13.93
CA ASP A 155 10.61 -20.76 14.64
C ASP A 155 11.74 -20.23 15.53
N ALA A 156 12.66 -21.08 15.94
CA ALA A 156 13.85 -20.74 16.70
C ALA A 156 15.00 -20.15 15.85
N ALA A 157 14.92 -20.19 14.52
CA ALA A 157 15.98 -19.67 13.65
C ALA A 157 15.97 -18.14 13.65
N ARG A 158 16.95 -17.51 14.29
CA ARG A 158 17.21 -16.06 14.25
C ARG A 158 17.78 -15.63 12.88
N THR A 159 17.03 -15.82 11.81
CA THR A 159 17.46 -15.43 10.45
C THR A 159 16.60 -14.30 9.92
N ARG A 160 17.16 -13.45 9.08
CA ARG A 160 16.42 -12.40 8.34
C ARG A 160 15.61 -12.99 7.16
N ARG A 161 15.69 -14.29 6.93
CA ARG A 161 14.98 -14.97 5.88
C ARG A 161 13.48 -14.79 6.06
N SER A 162 12.77 -14.51 4.98
CA SER A 162 11.31 -14.53 4.99
C SER A 162 10.82 -15.96 5.31
N LYS A 163 9.89 -16.05 6.29
CA LYS A 163 9.30 -17.33 6.71
C LYS A 163 8.27 -17.83 5.70
N ASP A 164 7.49 -16.91 5.14
CA ASP A 164 6.33 -17.21 4.29
C ASP A 164 6.60 -16.98 2.80
N GLY A 165 7.74 -16.36 2.46
CA GLY A 165 8.12 -16.12 1.08
C GLY A 165 8.28 -17.42 0.29
N THR A 166 7.80 -17.41 -0.96
CA THR A 166 7.90 -18.55 -1.88
C THR A 166 8.63 -18.17 -3.16
N TRP A 167 9.08 -19.19 -3.89
CA TRP A 167 9.69 -19.02 -5.21
C TRP A 167 8.62 -19.01 -6.29
N ALA A 168 8.78 -18.12 -7.27
CA ALA A 168 8.03 -18.13 -8.52
C ALA A 168 8.97 -17.82 -9.69
N LYS A 169 8.65 -18.36 -10.87
CA LYS A 169 9.37 -18.09 -12.11
C LYS A 169 8.50 -17.22 -13.04
N LYS A 170 9.10 -16.15 -13.60
CA LYS A 170 8.46 -15.34 -14.65
C LYS A 170 9.46 -15.17 -15.80
N GLY A 171 9.14 -15.77 -16.95
CA GLY A 171 10.13 -15.91 -18.02
C GLY A 171 11.31 -16.77 -17.55
N ASP A 172 12.51 -16.24 -17.65
CA ASP A 172 13.74 -16.94 -17.19
C ASP A 172 14.21 -16.47 -15.79
N GLU A 173 13.50 -15.52 -15.18
CA GLU A 173 13.86 -14.98 -13.87
C GLU A 173 13.12 -15.68 -12.73
N PHE A 174 13.83 -15.94 -11.64
CA PHE A 174 13.28 -16.46 -10.40
C PHE A 174 13.12 -15.35 -9.37
N HIS A 175 11.92 -15.26 -8.79
CA HIS A 175 11.60 -14.30 -7.75
C HIS A 175 11.25 -15.02 -6.46
N PHE A 176 11.87 -14.60 -5.35
CA PHE A 176 11.52 -15.08 -4.01
C PHE A 176 10.83 -13.98 -3.22
N GLY A 177 9.70 -14.30 -2.62
CA GLY A 177 8.95 -13.38 -1.76
C GLY A 177 7.45 -13.48 -1.95
N PHE A 178 6.85 -12.37 -2.32
CA PHE A 178 5.40 -12.13 -2.34
C PHE A 178 4.96 -11.50 -3.65
N LYS A 179 3.65 -11.41 -3.84
CA LYS A 179 3.02 -10.61 -4.88
C LYS A 179 2.08 -9.59 -4.25
N LEU A 180 2.10 -8.39 -4.78
CA LEU A 180 1.07 -7.38 -4.57
C LEU A 180 0.14 -7.41 -5.77
N HIS A 181 -1.12 -7.72 -5.53
CA HIS A 181 -2.21 -7.59 -6.48
C HIS A 181 -2.92 -6.29 -6.18
N ASP A 182 -3.19 -5.49 -7.17
CA ASP A 182 -4.01 -4.29 -7.01
C ASP A 182 -5.13 -4.20 -8.04
N LYS A 183 -6.12 -3.41 -7.71
CA LYS A 183 -7.19 -2.96 -8.58
C LYS A 183 -7.20 -1.45 -8.59
N VAL A 184 -6.95 -0.86 -9.75
CA VAL A 184 -6.79 0.58 -9.97
C VAL A 184 -7.94 1.09 -10.83
N ASP A 185 -8.59 2.18 -10.45
CA ASP A 185 -9.56 2.81 -11.33
C ASP A 185 -8.89 3.46 -12.54
N ILE A 186 -9.59 3.47 -13.68
CA ILE A 186 -9.03 3.94 -14.96
C ILE A 186 -8.95 5.46 -14.99
N GLU A 187 -9.93 6.15 -14.41
CA GLU A 187 -10.08 7.60 -14.54
C GLU A 187 -9.11 8.37 -13.64
N TYR A 188 -9.02 7.98 -12.37
CA TYR A 188 -8.23 8.71 -11.36
C TYR A 188 -6.89 8.05 -11.06
N GLY A 189 -6.68 6.80 -11.46
CA GLY A 189 -5.48 6.04 -11.17
C GLY A 189 -5.29 5.72 -9.68
N LEU A 190 -6.38 5.65 -8.91
CA LEU A 190 -6.38 5.34 -7.48
C LEU A 190 -6.49 3.83 -7.26
N ILE A 191 -5.72 3.29 -6.31
CA ILE A 191 -5.87 1.90 -5.89
C ILE A 191 -7.17 1.77 -5.10
N ARG A 192 -8.05 0.85 -5.57
CA ARG A 192 -9.37 0.59 -4.98
C ARG A 192 -9.40 -0.65 -4.11
N ARG A 193 -8.65 -1.68 -4.49
CA ARG A 193 -8.44 -2.90 -3.71
C ARG A 193 -7.02 -3.36 -3.86
N LEU A 194 -6.55 -4.07 -2.85
CA LEU A 194 -5.24 -4.72 -2.89
C LEU A 194 -5.29 -6.02 -2.12
N GLU A 195 -4.44 -6.95 -2.53
CA GLU A 195 -4.19 -8.19 -1.81
C GLU A 195 -2.72 -8.57 -1.90
N VAL A 196 -2.20 -9.16 -0.84
CA VAL A 196 -0.83 -9.67 -0.81
C VAL A 196 -0.87 -11.18 -0.68
N THR A 197 -0.21 -11.85 -1.61
CA THR A 197 -0.07 -13.31 -1.61
C THR A 197 1.40 -13.71 -1.59
N THR A 198 1.68 -14.99 -1.40
CA THR A 198 3.02 -15.54 -1.65
C THR A 198 3.32 -15.54 -3.16
N ALA A 199 4.60 -15.48 -3.55
CA ALA A 199 4.98 -15.34 -4.97
C ALA A 199 4.49 -16.52 -5.83
N SER A 200 4.32 -17.72 -5.25
CA SER A 200 3.87 -18.93 -5.98
C SER A 200 2.39 -18.92 -6.35
N VAL A 201 1.56 -18.07 -5.70
CA VAL A 201 0.14 -17.95 -6.06
C VAL A 201 0.03 -17.36 -7.47
N HIS A 202 -0.71 -18.04 -8.36
CA HIS A 202 -0.91 -17.54 -9.71
C HIS A 202 -1.88 -16.36 -9.72
N ASP A 203 -1.63 -15.35 -10.57
CA ASP A 203 -2.41 -14.10 -10.60
C ASP A 203 -3.90 -14.37 -10.87
N SER A 204 -4.21 -15.41 -11.66
CA SER A 204 -5.57 -15.85 -11.96
C SER A 204 -6.38 -16.38 -10.76
N GLN A 205 -5.74 -16.67 -9.64
CA GLN A 205 -6.40 -17.12 -8.41
C GLN A 205 -6.91 -15.98 -7.55
N VAL A 206 -6.53 -14.74 -7.86
CA VAL A 206 -6.93 -13.55 -7.12
C VAL A 206 -7.90 -12.75 -7.95
N ASP A 207 -9.12 -12.55 -7.45
CA ASP A 207 -10.13 -11.71 -8.06
C ASP A 207 -10.47 -10.51 -7.17
N LEU A 208 -10.08 -9.32 -7.61
CA LEU A 208 -10.35 -8.05 -6.92
C LEU A 208 -11.53 -7.30 -7.54
N SER A 209 -12.20 -7.86 -8.56
CA SER A 209 -13.32 -7.19 -9.23
C SER A 209 -14.55 -7.06 -8.34
N SER A 210 -15.41 -6.12 -8.66
CA SER A 210 -16.70 -5.88 -8.02
C SER A 210 -17.84 -6.17 -8.98
N GLU A 211 -19.02 -6.52 -8.47
CA GLU A 211 -20.22 -6.72 -9.31
C GLU A 211 -20.56 -5.44 -10.09
N GLY A 212 -21.01 -5.62 -11.34
CA GLY A 212 -21.38 -4.53 -12.23
C GLY A 212 -20.22 -3.72 -12.83
N GLU A 213 -19.00 -3.90 -12.33
CA GLU A 213 -17.79 -3.19 -12.75
C GLU A 213 -17.11 -3.88 -13.93
N ARG A 214 -16.59 -3.10 -14.89
CA ARG A 214 -15.66 -3.64 -15.91
C ARG A 214 -14.26 -3.76 -15.30
N VAL A 215 -13.64 -4.93 -15.46
CA VAL A 215 -12.26 -5.15 -15.02
C VAL A 215 -11.40 -5.58 -16.20
N TYR A 216 -10.36 -4.79 -16.48
CA TYR A 216 -9.40 -5.04 -17.56
C TYR A 216 -8.20 -5.83 -16.99
N ARG A 217 -7.93 -6.98 -17.61
CA ARG A 217 -6.91 -7.93 -17.15
C ARG A 217 -5.98 -8.34 -18.29
N ASP A 218 -4.77 -8.73 -17.96
CA ASP A 218 -3.85 -9.27 -18.93
C ASP A 218 -4.19 -10.73 -19.32
N LYS A 219 -3.42 -11.29 -20.26
CA LYS A 219 -3.59 -12.68 -20.73
C LYS A 219 -3.29 -13.74 -19.65
N GLY A 220 -2.64 -13.37 -18.54
CA GLY A 220 -2.41 -14.25 -17.40
C GLY A 220 -3.70 -14.63 -16.66
N TYR A 221 -4.74 -13.80 -16.79
CA TYR A 221 -6.08 -14.06 -16.23
C TYR A 221 -7.03 -14.75 -17.24
N PHE A 222 -6.55 -15.19 -18.39
CA PHE A 222 -7.39 -15.83 -19.40
C PHE A 222 -8.06 -17.08 -18.84
N GLY A 223 -9.40 -17.15 -18.95
CA GLY A 223 -10.21 -18.25 -18.42
C GLY A 223 -10.52 -18.17 -16.91
N SER A 224 -10.04 -17.16 -16.21
CA SER A 224 -10.35 -16.99 -14.79
C SER A 224 -11.69 -16.31 -14.58
N PRO A 225 -12.49 -16.75 -13.59
CA PRO A 225 -13.74 -16.09 -13.25
C PRO A 225 -13.48 -14.68 -12.72
N ALA A 226 -14.48 -13.83 -12.81
CA ALA A 226 -14.51 -12.50 -12.20
C ALA A 226 -15.92 -12.23 -11.66
N LYS A 227 -16.00 -11.57 -10.51
CA LYS A 227 -17.28 -11.06 -9.97
C LYS A 227 -17.86 -9.97 -10.87
N GLY A 228 -16.98 -9.13 -11.43
CA GLY A 228 -17.33 -8.10 -12.38
C GLY A 228 -17.32 -8.60 -13.84
N ARG A 229 -17.61 -7.66 -14.76
CA ARG A 229 -17.53 -7.91 -16.20
C ARG A 229 -16.07 -7.96 -16.63
N SER A 230 -15.54 -9.17 -16.83
CA SER A 230 -14.16 -9.38 -17.25
C SER A 230 -13.91 -8.95 -18.69
N VAL A 231 -12.90 -8.10 -18.88
CA VAL A 231 -12.33 -7.69 -20.17
C VAL A 231 -10.87 -8.14 -20.21
N THR A 232 -10.68 -9.46 -20.37
CA THR A 232 -9.35 -10.08 -20.34
C THR A 232 -8.79 -10.23 -21.74
N MET A 233 -7.48 -10.03 -21.90
CA MET A 233 -6.77 -10.25 -23.16
C MET A 233 -6.84 -11.73 -23.56
N CYS A 234 -7.06 -12.00 -24.84
CA CYS A 234 -7.04 -13.35 -25.40
C CYS A 234 -5.62 -13.92 -25.39
N ARG A 235 -5.51 -15.22 -25.11
CA ARG A 235 -4.25 -15.98 -25.12
C ARG A 235 -4.28 -17.00 -26.22
N ALA A 236 -3.19 -17.10 -27.00
CA ALA A 236 -3.02 -18.22 -27.94
C ALA A 236 -2.86 -19.53 -27.16
N THR A 237 -3.51 -20.57 -27.61
CA THR A 237 -3.38 -21.94 -27.08
C THR A 237 -2.85 -22.86 -28.17
N ARG A 238 -2.41 -24.08 -27.78
CA ARG A 238 -1.85 -25.04 -28.75
C ARG A 238 -2.92 -25.39 -29.82
N GLY A 239 -2.59 -25.14 -31.07
CA GLY A 239 -3.50 -25.34 -32.20
C GLY A 239 -4.50 -24.21 -32.46
N HIS A 240 -4.54 -23.18 -31.60
CA HIS A 240 -5.45 -22.04 -31.75
C HIS A 240 -4.67 -20.72 -31.65
N PRO A 241 -4.04 -20.24 -32.73
CA PRO A 241 -3.37 -18.95 -32.77
C PRO A 241 -4.39 -17.82 -32.68
N LEU A 242 -3.95 -16.64 -32.19
CA LEU A 242 -4.80 -15.45 -32.14
C LEU A 242 -5.19 -15.00 -33.56
N SER A 243 -6.49 -14.78 -33.78
CA SER A 243 -7.00 -14.14 -34.98
C SER A 243 -6.54 -12.68 -35.04
N ASN A 244 -6.65 -12.04 -36.21
CA ASN A 244 -6.36 -10.61 -36.35
C ASN A 244 -7.30 -9.76 -35.48
N TRP A 245 -8.54 -10.17 -35.31
CA TRP A 245 -9.51 -9.54 -34.43
C TRP A 245 -9.07 -9.62 -32.96
N ASP A 246 -8.62 -10.79 -32.47
CA ASP A 246 -8.09 -10.97 -31.13
C ASP A 246 -6.86 -10.08 -30.88
N LYS A 247 -5.97 -9.98 -31.88
CA LYS A 247 -4.78 -9.10 -31.77
C LYS A 247 -5.19 -7.64 -31.65
N MET A 248 -6.15 -7.17 -32.47
CA MET A 248 -6.65 -5.79 -32.37
C MET A 248 -7.33 -5.51 -31.02
N ARG A 249 -8.20 -6.44 -30.59
CA ARG A 249 -8.84 -6.36 -29.27
C ARG A 249 -7.81 -6.31 -28.13
N ASN A 250 -6.80 -7.16 -28.19
CA ASN A 250 -5.73 -7.17 -27.17
C ASN A 250 -4.94 -5.85 -27.18
N LEU A 251 -4.69 -5.26 -28.35
CA LEU A 251 -4.04 -3.95 -28.43
C LEU A 251 -4.86 -2.85 -27.78
N GLN A 252 -6.18 -2.84 -27.98
CA GLN A 252 -7.08 -1.89 -27.32
C GLN A 252 -7.07 -2.08 -25.80
N ILE A 253 -7.19 -3.30 -25.32
CA ILE A 253 -7.13 -3.62 -23.87
C ILE A 253 -5.78 -3.20 -23.28
N SER A 254 -4.68 -3.46 -23.99
CA SER A 254 -3.33 -3.08 -23.54
C SER A 254 -3.19 -1.56 -23.36
N ARG A 255 -3.75 -0.77 -24.28
CA ARG A 255 -3.76 0.71 -24.17
C ARG A 255 -4.51 1.19 -22.95
N ILE A 256 -5.69 0.60 -22.67
CA ILE A 256 -6.49 0.94 -21.48
C ILE A 256 -5.76 0.52 -20.19
N ARG A 257 -5.03 -0.59 -20.22
CA ARG A 257 -4.29 -1.12 -19.06
C ARG A 257 -2.98 -0.39 -18.76
N ALA A 258 -2.38 0.29 -19.73
CA ALA A 258 -1.08 0.92 -19.58
C ALA A 258 -0.97 1.86 -18.34
N PRO A 259 -1.97 2.68 -17.98
CA PRO A 259 -1.94 3.48 -16.75
C PRO A 259 -1.89 2.65 -15.46
N GLY A 260 -2.36 1.40 -15.45
CA GLY A 260 -2.33 0.50 -14.30
C GLY A 260 -0.93 0.09 -13.85
N GLU A 261 0.10 0.29 -14.67
CA GLU A 261 1.50 0.05 -14.28
C GLU A 261 2.07 1.17 -13.40
N ARG A 262 1.46 2.36 -13.43
CA ARG A 262 1.93 3.53 -12.67
C ARG A 262 1.95 3.31 -11.15
N PRO A 263 0.92 2.73 -10.49
CA PRO A 263 0.98 2.43 -9.07
C PRO A 263 2.21 1.57 -8.72
N PHE A 264 2.46 0.51 -9.46
CA PHE A 264 3.62 -0.35 -9.22
C PHE A 264 4.95 0.38 -9.43
N ALA A 265 5.05 1.22 -10.45
CA ALA A 265 6.24 2.03 -10.67
C ALA A 265 6.50 2.96 -9.47
N VAL A 266 5.50 3.71 -9.00
CA VAL A 266 5.63 4.61 -7.85
C VAL A 266 5.93 3.84 -6.57
N ILE A 267 5.22 2.75 -6.28
CA ILE A 267 5.44 1.89 -5.11
C ILE A 267 6.88 1.38 -5.08
N LYS A 268 7.41 0.95 -6.22
CA LYS A 268 8.76 0.37 -6.29
C LYS A 268 9.88 1.40 -6.30
N THR A 269 9.71 2.50 -7.03
CA THR A 269 10.80 3.48 -7.25
C THR A 269 10.75 4.64 -6.27
N VAL A 270 9.58 5.24 -6.05
CA VAL A 270 9.42 6.40 -5.16
C VAL A 270 9.41 5.93 -3.70
N PHE A 271 8.53 4.98 -3.36
CA PHE A 271 8.42 4.47 -2.00
C PHE A 271 9.37 3.31 -1.68
N LYS A 272 10.21 2.89 -2.63
CA LYS A 272 11.25 1.86 -2.47
C LYS A 272 10.73 0.56 -1.85
N ALA A 273 9.48 0.19 -2.16
CA ALA A 273 8.81 -0.98 -1.61
C ALA A 273 8.91 -2.23 -2.50
N ALA A 274 9.84 -2.26 -3.47
CA ALA A 274 10.11 -3.42 -4.31
C ALA A 274 10.67 -4.62 -3.52
N HIS A 275 11.31 -4.35 -2.39
CA HIS A 275 11.92 -5.35 -1.52
C HIS A 275 11.48 -5.15 -0.07
N VAL A 276 11.17 -6.25 0.63
CA VAL A 276 10.76 -6.24 2.03
C VAL A 276 11.71 -7.04 2.90
N LEU A 277 12.01 -6.50 4.07
CA LEU A 277 12.86 -7.15 5.09
C LEU A 277 12.04 -7.85 6.18
N VAL A 278 10.72 -7.65 6.19
CA VAL A 278 9.81 -8.32 7.13
C VAL A 278 9.62 -9.79 6.75
N THR A 279 9.45 -10.65 7.73
CA THR A 279 9.60 -12.10 7.58
C THR A 279 8.30 -12.85 7.38
N THR A 280 7.14 -12.25 7.66
CA THR A 280 5.83 -12.91 7.56
C THR A 280 4.92 -12.15 6.60
N ILE A 281 4.02 -12.89 5.94
CA ILE A 281 3.06 -12.32 4.98
C ILE A 281 2.16 -11.26 5.64
N GLU A 282 1.76 -11.46 6.89
CA GLU A 282 0.90 -10.50 7.60
C GLU A 282 1.62 -9.16 7.83
N ARG A 283 2.92 -9.18 8.12
CA ARG A 283 3.73 -7.95 8.22
C ARG A 283 3.93 -7.28 6.85
N VAL A 284 4.03 -8.09 5.78
CA VAL A 284 4.07 -7.57 4.41
C VAL A 284 2.74 -6.89 4.07
N LYS A 285 1.60 -7.46 4.46
CA LYS A 285 0.27 -6.83 4.30
C LYS A 285 0.21 -5.46 4.98
N VAL A 286 0.63 -5.37 6.25
CA VAL A 286 0.71 -4.06 6.94
C VAL A 286 1.49 -3.05 6.10
N ARG A 287 2.69 -3.42 5.67
CA ARG A 287 3.55 -2.53 4.88
C ARG A 287 2.89 -2.14 3.56
N MET A 288 2.31 -3.08 2.83
CA MET A 288 1.73 -2.82 1.50
C MET A 288 0.46 -1.98 1.59
N VAL A 289 -0.40 -2.18 2.59
CA VAL A 289 -1.58 -1.35 2.81
C VAL A 289 -1.18 0.11 3.05
N PHE A 290 -0.23 0.38 3.96
CA PHE A 290 0.23 1.75 4.20
C PHE A 290 1.01 2.33 3.02
N THR A 291 1.70 1.52 2.24
CA THR A 291 2.33 1.96 0.98
C THR A 291 1.26 2.34 -0.05
N ALA A 292 0.16 1.59 -0.14
CA ALA A 292 -0.95 1.90 -1.03
C ALA A 292 -1.73 3.15 -0.57
N ILE A 293 -1.87 3.38 0.75
CA ILE A 293 -2.39 4.65 1.29
C ILE A 293 -1.48 5.81 0.87
N ALA A 294 -0.17 5.67 1.05
CA ALA A 294 0.79 6.69 0.61
C ALA A 294 0.70 6.93 -0.91
N TYR A 295 0.53 5.89 -1.72
CA TYR A 295 0.31 6.03 -3.15
C TYR A 295 -0.97 6.79 -3.48
N ASN A 296 -2.09 6.46 -2.84
CA ASN A 296 -3.35 7.16 -3.07
C ASN A 296 -3.25 8.64 -2.66
N LEU A 297 -2.57 8.97 -1.57
CA LEU A 297 -2.25 10.36 -1.19
C LEU A 297 -1.37 11.07 -2.23
N TYR A 298 -0.36 10.36 -2.77
CA TYR A 298 0.49 10.88 -3.84
C TYR A 298 -0.35 11.19 -5.10
N GLN A 299 -1.26 10.31 -5.46
CA GLN A 299 -2.17 10.49 -6.61
C GLN A 299 -3.19 11.60 -6.36
N LEU A 300 -3.81 11.66 -5.16
CA LEU A 300 -4.70 12.76 -4.77
C LEU A 300 -4.02 14.12 -4.88
N ARG A 301 -2.78 14.23 -4.42
CA ARG A 301 -1.99 15.46 -4.59
C ARG A 301 -1.82 15.82 -6.07
N THR A 302 -1.63 14.83 -6.93
CA THR A 302 -1.53 15.05 -8.38
C THR A 302 -2.85 15.54 -8.95
N LEU A 303 -3.97 14.93 -8.56
CA LEU A 303 -5.33 15.30 -8.98
C LEU A 303 -5.71 16.71 -8.49
N SER A 304 -5.36 17.05 -7.25
CA SER A 304 -5.57 18.39 -6.69
C SER A 304 -4.81 19.46 -7.47
N ARG A 305 -3.56 19.21 -7.83
CA ARG A 305 -2.76 20.12 -8.65
C ARG A 305 -3.28 20.28 -10.07
N ALA A 306 -3.96 19.27 -10.60
CA ALA A 306 -4.63 19.29 -11.89
C ALA A 306 -6.05 19.88 -11.84
N CYS A 307 -6.47 20.43 -10.67
CA CYS A 307 -7.81 20.97 -10.43
C CYS A 307 -8.94 19.98 -10.73
N VAL A 308 -8.71 18.69 -10.47
CA VAL A 308 -9.74 17.63 -10.60
C VAL A 308 -10.55 17.49 -9.31
N ILE A 309 -9.94 17.85 -8.18
CA ILE A 309 -10.53 17.85 -6.82
C ILE A 309 -10.17 19.12 -6.07
#